data_9bfed7e00bbc001b20c30369178a9e73
#
_entry.id   9bfed7e00bbc001b20c30369178a9e73
#
_cell.length_a   1.000
_cell.length_b   1.000
_cell.length_c   1.000
_cell.angle_alpha   90.00
_cell.angle_beta   90.00
_cell.angle_gamma   90.00
#
_symmetry.space_group_name_H-M   'P 1'
#
loop_
_entity.id
_entity.type
_entity.pdbx_description
1 polymer ?
#
loop_
_entity_poly.entity_id
_entity_poly.type
_entity_poly.pdbx_seq_one_letter_code
_entity_poly.pdbx_strand_id
1 'polypeptide(L)'
;MLKMPIPLKMPRQLLTIAMAIGLQLIGLPRAAGQANQLKLCRLKYNGGGDWYSSRTALPNLSQYANSHIGTNLATTEAIAEVGSTDLYRYPFCFLTGHGNVVFSDQEANNLRNYLIAGGFLHICDNYGIDPFIRREMKKAFPELTFQAVPFNHPIYHGPYTFNSGLPKVHQHDGKSPIGYGLFWEGRLICFYDYECDLGNGWEDPEVYKDPIEIREKALKMGCNLIYQAFINQ
;
A
#
# COMPACT_ATOMS: atom_id res chain seq x y z
N MET A 1 77.80 -60.57 19.23
CA MET A 1 76.65 -61.20 18.57
C MET A 1 75.42 -61.06 19.49
N LEU A 2 74.66 -60.00 19.36
CA LEU A 2 73.43 -59.80 20.14
C LEU A 2 72.25 -60.35 19.39
N LYS A 3 71.48 -61.26 19.99
CA LYS A 3 70.21 -61.76 19.47
C LYS A 3 69.13 -60.72 19.64
N MET A 4 68.46 -60.38 18.59
CA MET A 4 67.22 -59.51 18.60
C MET A 4 66.03 -60.33 19.08
N PRO A 5 65.13 -59.78 19.89
CA PRO A 5 63.90 -60.41 20.30
C PRO A 5 62.79 -60.33 19.24
N ILE A 6 62.00 -61.39 19.19
CA ILE A 6 60.88 -61.59 18.27
C ILE A 6 59.69 -60.66 18.65
N PRO A 7 58.96 -60.04 17.73
CA PRO A 7 57.79 -59.25 18.10
C PRO A 7 56.58 -60.12 18.37
N LEU A 8 55.92 -59.85 19.52
CA LEU A 8 54.64 -60.44 19.91
C LEU A 8 53.52 -59.96 18.93
N LYS A 9 52.82 -60.98 18.40
CA LYS A 9 51.57 -60.74 17.66
C LYS A 9 50.47 -60.46 18.67
N MET A 10 49.86 -59.25 18.66
CA MET A 10 48.60 -58.95 19.35
C MET A 10 47.39 -59.41 18.52
N PRO A 11 46.37 -59.96 19.17
CA PRO A 11 45.18 -60.48 18.47
C PRO A 11 44.27 -59.33 18.04
N ARG A 12 43.86 -59.42 16.78
CA ARG A 12 42.81 -58.58 16.18
C ARG A 12 41.47 -59.04 16.69
N GLN A 13 40.93 -58.35 17.69
CA GLN A 13 39.47 -58.24 17.92
C GLN A 13 39.22 -57.05 18.84
N LEU A 14 39.11 -55.89 18.23
CA LEU A 14 38.43 -54.75 18.83
C LEU A 14 37.23 -54.44 17.96
N LEU A 15 36.12 -54.86 18.49
CA LEU A 15 34.77 -54.65 18.05
C LEU A 15 34.51 -53.15 17.90
N THR A 16 34.40 -52.67 16.69
CA THR A 16 34.02 -51.27 16.41
C THR A 16 32.52 -51.13 16.65
N ILE A 17 32.16 -50.74 17.85
CA ILE A 17 30.81 -50.22 18.11
C ILE A 17 30.77 -48.81 17.55
N ALA A 18 30.36 -48.68 16.31
CA ALA A 18 29.97 -47.40 15.72
C ALA A 18 28.64 -47.01 16.32
N MET A 19 28.67 -46.19 17.36
CA MET A 19 27.50 -45.51 17.89
C MET A 19 27.07 -44.45 16.84
N ALA A 20 26.16 -44.80 15.92
CA ALA A 20 25.49 -43.86 15.06
C ALA A 20 24.58 -43.00 15.96
N ILE A 21 25.10 -41.86 16.43
CA ILE A 21 24.27 -40.82 17.00
C ILE A 21 23.52 -40.19 15.83
N GLY A 22 22.35 -40.76 15.56
CA GLY A 22 21.38 -40.12 14.66
C GLY A 22 20.98 -38.78 15.28
N LEU A 23 21.60 -37.70 14.77
CA LEU A 23 21.11 -36.34 15.00
C LEU A 23 19.77 -36.25 14.29
N GLN A 24 18.69 -36.66 14.95
CA GLN A 24 17.36 -36.25 14.55
C GLN A 24 17.30 -34.72 14.74
N LEU A 25 17.54 -33.99 13.65
CA LEU A 25 17.09 -32.59 13.51
C LEU A 25 15.56 -32.65 13.68
N ILE A 26 15.12 -32.58 14.95
CA ILE A 26 13.74 -32.21 15.25
C ILE A 26 13.61 -30.82 14.62
N GLY A 27 13.02 -30.80 13.42
CA GLY A 27 12.59 -29.57 12.80
C GLY A 27 11.62 -28.91 13.77
N LEU A 28 12.14 -27.98 14.57
CA LEU A 28 11.28 -27.07 15.32
C LEU A 28 10.32 -26.49 14.28
N PRO A 29 9.01 -26.60 14.49
CA PRO A 29 8.08 -25.90 13.64
C PRO A 29 8.54 -24.45 13.68
N ARG A 30 9.04 -23.95 12.56
CA ARG A 30 9.27 -22.54 12.36
C ARG A 30 7.87 -21.97 12.60
N ALA A 31 7.65 -21.41 13.79
CA ALA A 31 6.50 -20.57 14.01
C ALA A 31 6.63 -19.54 12.88
N ALA A 32 5.83 -19.73 11.84
CA ALA A 32 5.60 -18.69 10.87
C ALA A 32 4.97 -17.58 11.72
N GLY A 33 5.86 -16.74 12.29
CA GLY A 33 5.43 -15.48 12.88
C GLY A 33 4.60 -14.90 11.77
N GLN A 34 3.33 -14.63 12.00
CA GLN A 34 2.52 -13.84 11.11
C GLN A 34 3.33 -12.56 10.93
N ALA A 35 4.13 -12.52 9.85
CA ALA A 35 4.80 -11.30 9.44
C ALA A 35 3.69 -10.26 9.45
N ASN A 36 3.88 -9.20 10.24
CA ASN A 36 2.86 -8.18 10.41
C ASN A 36 2.62 -7.60 9.01
N GLN A 37 1.61 -8.12 8.30
CA GLN A 37 1.32 -7.73 6.93
C GLN A 37 1.04 -6.23 6.92
N LEU A 38 1.63 -5.52 5.99
CA LEU A 38 1.33 -4.10 5.81
C LEU A 38 -0.13 -3.93 5.43
N LYS A 39 -0.75 -2.89 5.98
CA LYS A 39 -2.14 -2.53 5.69
C LYS A 39 -2.19 -1.25 4.87
N LEU A 40 -3.12 -1.18 3.94
CA LEU A 40 -3.55 0.09 3.40
C LEU A 40 -4.38 0.80 4.48
N CYS A 41 -4.23 2.12 4.59
CA CYS A 41 -4.84 2.90 5.67
C CYS A 41 -5.89 3.86 5.12
N ARG A 42 -7.07 3.85 5.71
CA ARG A 42 -8.11 4.86 5.50
C ARG A 42 -7.90 6.03 6.45
N LEU A 43 -7.92 7.26 5.94
CA LEU A 43 -7.86 8.45 6.78
C LEU A 43 -9.23 8.81 7.32
N LYS A 44 -9.32 8.93 8.65
CA LYS A 44 -10.45 9.49 9.35
C LYS A 44 -10.22 10.98 9.56
N TYR A 45 -11.12 11.81 9.05
CA TYR A 45 -11.06 13.26 9.13
C TYR A 45 -12.34 13.84 9.77
N ASN A 46 -12.29 15.11 10.16
CA ASN A 46 -13.42 15.85 10.70
C ASN A 46 -14.12 16.68 9.59
N GLY A 47 -15.27 17.29 9.92
CA GLY A 47 -15.99 18.20 9.02
C GLY A 47 -17.34 17.70 8.55
N GLY A 48 -17.71 16.45 8.90
CA GLY A 48 -19.02 15.87 8.58
C GLY A 48 -19.11 15.16 7.24
N GLY A 49 -18.01 15.10 6.45
CA GLY A 49 -17.94 14.21 5.30
C GLY A 49 -17.83 12.75 5.73
N ASP A 50 -18.28 11.86 4.85
CA ASP A 50 -18.36 10.42 5.12
C ASP A 50 -17.05 9.68 4.80
N TRP A 51 -15.97 10.00 5.54
CA TRP A 51 -14.65 9.38 5.41
C TRP A 51 -14.70 7.84 5.40
N TYR A 52 -15.77 7.26 5.89
CA TYR A 52 -16.03 5.81 5.98
C TYR A 52 -16.75 5.23 4.75
N SER A 53 -16.98 6.01 3.70
CA SER A 53 -17.53 5.52 2.44
C SER A 53 -16.56 4.55 1.74
N SER A 54 -17.03 3.82 0.74
CA SER A 54 -16.23 2.84 -0.02
C SER A 54 -15.57 1.76 0.87
N ARG A 55 -16.38 1.08 1.69
CA ARG A 55 -15.93 0.22 2.80
C ARG A 55 -15.13 -1.00 2.36
N THR A 56 -15.43 -1.57 1.21
CA THR A 56 -14.76 -2.78 0.70
C THR A 56 -13.59 -2.45 -0.23
N ALA A 57 -13.41 -1.16 -0.57
CA ALA A 57 -12.43 -0.70 -1.53
C ALA A 57 -10.99 -1.14 -1.20
N LEU A 58 -10.47 -0.81 -0.02
CA LEU A 58 -9.09 -1.14 0.35
C LEU A 58 -8.88 -2.65 0.56
N PRO A 59 -9.78 -3.40 1.20
CA PRO A 59 -9.71 -4.86 1.24
C PRO A 59 -9.62 -5.50 -0.15
N ASN A 60 -10.48 -5.11 -1.08
CA ASN A 60 -10.50 -5.62 -2.46
C ASN A 60 -9.23 -5.23 -3.23
N LEU A 61 -8.80 -3.97 -3.10
CA LEU A 61 -7.56 -3.53 -3.73
C LEU A 61 -6.34 -4.30 -3.19
N SER A 62 -6.27 -4.56 -1.88
CA SER A 62 -5.20 -5.36 -1.26
C SER A 62 -5.21 -6.80 -1.80
N GLN A 63 -6.38 -7.43 -1.88
CA GLN A 63 -6.55 -8.77 -2.42
C GLN A 63 -6.14 -8.85 -3.90
N TYR A 64 -6.57 -7.85 -4.69
CA TYR A 64 -6.22 -7.77 -6.11
C TYR A 64 -4.71 -7.59 -6.30
N ALA A 65 -4.08 -6.68 -5.56
CA ALA A 65 -2.63 -6.46 -5.62
C ALA A 65 -1.84 -7.71 -5.22
N ASN A 66 -2.25 -8.41 -4.16
CA ASN A 66 -1.61 -9.66 -3.74
C ASN A 66 -1.63 -10.71 -4.87
N SER A 67 -2.77 -10.82 -5.57
CA SER A 67 -2.95 -11.84 -6.61
C SER A 67 -2.28 -11.48 -7.95
N HIS A 68 -2.15 -10.20 -8.27
CA HIS A 68 -1.77 -9.75 -9.61
C HIS A 68 -0.37 -9.14 -9.71
N ILE A 69 0.13 -8.53 -8.63
CA ILE A 69 1.47 -7.92 -8.61
C ILE A 69 2.35 -8.45 -7.48
N GLY A 70 1.93 -9.54 -6.82
CA GLY A 70 2.75 -10.28 -5.86
C GLY A 70 3.04 -9.55 -4.55
N THR A 71 2.18 -8.63 -4.11
CA THR A 71 2.30 -8.01 -2.79
C THR A 71 1.89 -8.98 -1.68
N ASN A 72 2.19 -8.64 -0.43
CA ASN A 72 1.74 -9.38 0.76
C ASN A 72 1.05 -8.41 1.73
N LEU A 73 -0.02 -7.76 1.26
CA LEU A 73 -0.82 -6.84 2.04
C LEU A 73 -1.87 -7.60 2.85
N ALA A 74 -2.19 -7.11 4.04
CA ALA A 74 -3.36 -7.57 4.76
C ALA A 74 -4.64 -7.21 3.98
N THR A 75 -5.58 -8.17 3.90
CA THR A 75 -6.88 -7.95 3.25
C THR A 75 -7.90 -7.25 4.15
N THR A 76 -7.41 -6.63 5.23
CA THR A 76 -8.17 -5.75 6.12
C THR A 76 -7.50 -4.39 6.16
N GLU A 77 -8.29 -3.32 6.06
CA GLU A 77 -7.75 -1.97 6.15
C GLU A 77 -7.35 -1.59 7.58
N ALA A 78 -6.51 -0.57 7.70
CA ALA A 78 -6.32 0.21 8.92
C ALA A 78 -7.13 1.50 8.83
N ILE A 79 -7.42 2.07 9.99
CA ILE A 79 -8.02 3.41 10.09
C ILE A 79 -7.13 4.24 11.00
N ALA A 80 -6.75 5.43 10.54
CA ALA A 80 -5.99 6.38 11.33
C ALA A 80 -6.59 7.78 11.22
N GLU A 81 -6.61 8.51 12.33
CA GLU A 81 -6.99 9.93 12.34
C GLU A 81 -5.86 10.78 11.76
N VAL A 82 -6.20 11.85 11.04
CA VAL A 82 -5.21 12.73 10.39
C VAL A 82 -4.19 13.29 11.39
N GLY A 83 -4.62 13.55 12.62
CA GLY A 83 -3.75 14.05 13.70
C GLY A 83 -2.95 12.97 14.45
N SER A 84 -3.17 11.69 14.16
CA SER A 84 -2.51 10.59 14.88
C SER A 84 -1.11 10.31 14.36
N THR A 85 -0.20 9.97 15.28
CA THR A 85 1.12 9.42 14.93
C THR A 85 1.04 8.03 14.29
N ASP A 86 -0.11 7.35 14.37
CA ASP A 86 -0.30 6.06 13.72
C ASP A 86 -0.17 6.14 12.18
N LEU A 87 -0.35 7.31 11.56
CA LEU A 87 -0.14 7.50 10.13
C LEU A 87 1.23 7.00 9.66
N TYR A 88 2.28 7.21 10.47
CA TYR A 88 3.65 6.84 10.14
C TYR A 88 3.90 5.32 10.04
N ARG A 89 2.90 4.51 10.41
CA ARG A 89 2.94 3.05 10.26
C ARG A 89 2.51 2.58 8.87
N TYR A 90 1.93 3.46 8.07
CA TYR A 90 1.28 3.12 6.81
C TYR A 90 1.87 3.94 5.66
N PRO A 91 2.60 3.31 4.74
CA PRO A 91 3.18 4.03 3.60
C PRO A 91 2.14 4.56 2.62
N PHE A 92 0.94 3.96 2.59
CA PHE A 92 -0.18 4.34 1.73
C PHE A 92 -1.41 4.70 2.57
N CYS A 93 -1.87 5.94 2.43
CA CYS A 93 -3.12 6.41 3.01
C CYS A 93 -4.14 6.76 1.92
N PHE A 94 -5.41 6.44 2.19
CA PHE A 94 -6.55 6.67 1.34
C PHE A 94 -7.54 7.62 2.01
N LEU A 95 -7.87 8.72 1.35
CA LEU A 95 -8.89 9.67 1.77
C LEU A 95 -10.01 9.66 0.75
N THR A 96 -11.23 9.45 1.20
CA THR A 96 -12.44 9.44 0.37
C THR A 96 -13.60 10.04 1.14
N GLY A 97 -14.70 10.30 0.48
CA GLY A 97 -15.96 10.74 1.08
C GLY A 97 -16.63 11.85 0.29
N HIS A 98 -17.87 12.13 0.65
CA HIS A 98 -18.64 13.24 0.11
C HIS A 98 -18.62 14.42 1.08
N GLY A 99 -18.65 15.64 0.55
CA GLY A 99 -18.85 16.85 1.35
C GLY A 99 -17.62 17.32 2.12
N ASN A 100 -17.86 17.90 3.30
CA ASN A 100 -16.87 18.75 3.94
C ASN A 100 -15.77 17.95 4.66
N VAL A 101 -14.54 18.33 4.38
CA VAL A 101 -13.31 17.89 5.08
C VAL A 101 -12.79 19.07 5.89
N VAL A 102 -12.40 18.85 7.13
CA VAL A 102 -11.79 19.87 7.99
C VAL A 102 -10.58 19.28 8.71
N PHE A 103 -9.44 19.95 8.57
CA PHE A 103 -8.25 19.71 9.37
C PHE A 103 -8.01 20.89 10.31
N SER A 104 -7.73 20.61 11.59
CA SER A 104 -7.09 21.58 12.46
C SER A 104 -5.66 21.87 11.98
N ASP A 105 -5.05 22.95 12.48
CA ASP A 105 -3.65 23.25 12.14
C ASP A 105 -2.70 22.15 12.57
N GLN A 106 -2.98 21.48 13.69
CA GLN A 106 -2.19 20.33 14.15
C GLN A 106 -2.34 19.13 13.23
N GLU A 107 -3.55 18.80 12.75
CA GLU A 107 -3.80 17.73 11.81
C GLU A 107 -3.14 18.02 10.45
N ALA A 108 -3.26 19.23 9.95
CA ALA A 108 -2.61 19.65 8.72
C ALA A 108 -1.08 19.54 8.81
N ASN A 109 -0.48 19.96 9.93
CA ASN A 109 0.94 19.84 10.17
C ASN A 109 1.39 18.37 10.31
N ASN A 110 0.60 17.52 10.98
CA ASN A 110 0.89 16.10 11.10
C ASN A 110 0.87 15.40 9.73
N LEU A 111 -0.16 15.70 8.91
CA LEU A 111 -0.26 15.17 7.55
C LEU A 111 0.92 15.62 6.68
N ARG A 112 1.31 16.91 6.78
CA ARG A 112 2.49 17.44 6.10
C ARG A 112 3.74 16.64 6.46
N ASN A 113 4.02 16.48 7.75
CA ASN A 113 5.21 15.78 8.23
C ASN A 113 5.21 14.32 7.78
N TYR A 114 4.06 13.64 7.84
CA TYR A 114 3.89 12.29 7.33
C TYR A 114 4.25 12.18 5.83
N LEU A 115 3.73 13.08 5.01
CA LEU A 115 3.96 13.08 3.57
C LEU A 115 5.42 13.42 3.22
N ILE A 116 6.02 14.37 3.92
CA ILE A 116 7.45 14.69 3.75
C ILE A 116 8.34 13.52 4.16
N ALA A 117 8.00 12.80 5.23
CA ALA A 117 8.76 11.67 5.75
C ALA A 117 8.69 10.40 4.89
N GLY A 118 8.03 10.42 3.74
CA GLY A 118 7.94 9.27 2.83
C GLY A 118 6.53 8.73 2.62
N GLY A 119 5.54 9.16 3.40
CA GLY A 119 4.16 8.77 3.21
C GLY A 119 3.60 9.16 1.85
N PHE A 120 2.56 8.45 1.43
CA PHE A 120 1.82 8.73 0.20
C PHE A 120 0.32 8.81 0.49
N LEU A 121 -0.34 9.84 -0.04
CA LEU A 121 -1.78 10.03 0.08
C LEU A 121 -2.46 9.87 -1.28
N HIS A 122 -3.41 8.95 -1.37
CA HIS A 122 -4.39 8.92 -2.44
C HIS A 122 -5.69 9.56 -1.96
N ILE A 123 -6.16 10.56 -2.71
CA ILE A 123 -7.46 11.20 -2.51
C ILE A 123 -8.37 10.73 -3.63
N CYS A 124 -9.51 10.15 -3.26
CA CYS A 124 -10.54 9.72 -4.19
C CYS A 124 -11.65 10.75 -4.26
N ASP A 125 -11.95 11.19 -5.48
CA ASP A 125 -13.05 12.10 -5.75
C ASP A 125 -14.38 11.34 -5.73
N ASN A 126 -14.99 11.32 -4.59
CA ASN A 126 -16.29 10.68 -4.38
C ASN A 126 -17.45 11.69 -4.55
N TYR A 127 -17.29 12.63 -5.46
CA TYR A 127 -18.19 13.73 -5.82
C TYR A 127 -18.50 14.72 -4.69
N GLY A 128 -18.15 15.97 -4.93
CA GLY A 128 -18.42 17.08 -4.01
C GLY A 128 -17.34 17.32 -2.93
N ILE A 129 -16.28 16.54 -2.89
CA ILE A 129 -15.16 16.73 -1.95
C ILE A 129 -14.17 17.82 -2.41
N ASP A 130 -14.09 18.09 -3.73
CA ASP A 130 -13.05 18.91 -4.37
C ASP A 130 -12.78 20.26 -3.68
N PRO A 131 -13.76 21.15 -3.45
CA PRO A 131 -13.48 22.46 -2.86
C PRO A 131 -12.95 22.36 -1.42
N PHE A 132 -13.37 21.33 -0.69
CA PHE A 132 -12.98 21.13 0.70
C PHE A 132 -11.57 20.55 0.79
N ILE A 133 -11.27 19.52 0.01
CA ILE A 133 -9.94 18.89 0.08
C ILE A 133 -8.84 19.82 -0.43
N ARG A 134 -9.10 20.64 -1.47
CA ARG A 134 -8.16 21.66 -1.93
C ARG A 134 -7.86 22.68 -0.85
N ARG A 135 -8.88 23.14 -0.12
CA ARG A 135 -8.73 24.04 1.02
C ARG A 135 -7.87 23.44 2.13
N GLU A 136 -8.15 22.21 2.51
CA GLU A 136 -7.45 21.55 3.60
C GLU A 136 -6.00 21.17 3.23
N MET A 137 -5.78 20.70 2.03
CA MET A 137 -4.42 20.44 1.54
C MET A 137 -3.58 21.71 1.42
N LYS A 138 -4.22 22.88 1.19
CA LYS A 138 -3.55 24.18 1.21
C LYS A 138 -3.11 24.61 2.61
N LYS A 139 -3.77 24.14 3.68
CA LYS A 139 -3.27 24.33 5.05
C LYS A 139 -2.01 23.50 5.30
N ALA A 140 -2.00 22.24 4.85
CA ALA A 140 -0.85 21.35 5.01
C ALA A 140 0.35 21.83 4.17
N PHE A 141 0.10 22.29 2.95
CA PHE A 141 1.12 22.72 1.99
C PHE A 141 0.75 24.09 1.38
N PRO A 142 0.93 25.19 2.14
CA PRO A 142 0.59 26.54 1.60
C PRO A 142 1.40 26.93 0.38
N GLU A 143 2.60 26.36 0.19
CA GLU A 143 3.48 26.60 -0.95
C GLU A 143 3.15 25.75 -2.19
N LEU A 144 2.41 24.65 -2.04
CA LEU A 144 2.10 23.77 -3.16
C LEU A 144 0.69 24.02 -3.73
N THR A 145 0.51 23.62 -4.98
CA THR A 145 -0.79 23.56 -5.65
C THR A 145 -0.91 22.24 -6.39
N PHE A 146 -2.12 21.70 -6.48
CA PHE A 146 -2.39 20.53 -7.29
C PHE A 146 -2.09 20.81 -8.76
N GLN A 147 -1.25 20.00 -9.36
CA GLN A 147 -0.86 20.06 -10.76
C GLN A 147 -1.37 18.80 -11.48
N ALA A 148 -1.84 18.94 -12.71
CA ALA A 148 -2.18 17.78 -13.51
C ALA A 148 -0.92 16.91 -13.70
N VAL A 149 -1.02 15.64 -13.34
CA VAL A 149 0.07 14.68 -13.51
C VAL A 149 0.13 14.30 -14.99
N PRO A 150 1.26 14.55 -15.68
CA PRO A 150 1.36 14.28 -17.10
C PRO A 150 1.30 12.79 -17.40
N PHE A 151 0.75 12.39 -18.55
CA PHE A 151 0.53 10.99 -18.89
C PHE A 151 1.79 10.13 -18.99
N ASN A 152 2.96 10.74 -19.17
CA ASN A 152 4.25 10.06 -19.15
C ASN A 152 4.84 9.90 -17.73
N HIS A 153 4.13 10.34 -16.68
CA HIS A 153 4.59 10.16 -15.31
C HIS A 153 4.60 8.67 -14.92
N PRO A 154 5.61 8.19 -14.15
CA PRO A 154 5.74 6.79 -13.74
C PRO A 154 4.50 6.19 -13.09
N ILE A 155 3.66 6.99 -12.42
CA ILE A 155 2.41 6.50 -11.81
C ILE A 155 1.45 5.86 -12.82
N TYR A 156 1.50 6.28 -14.09
CA TYR A 156 0.72 5.70 -15.18
C TYR A 156 1.44 4.54 -15.89
N HIS A 157 2.68 4.24 -15.50
CA HIS A 157 3.54 3.25 -16.14
C HIS A 157 4.22 2.33 -15.11
N GLY A 158 3.54 2.05 -14.00
CA GLY A 158 3.98 1.09 -13.00
C GLY A 158 3.72 -0.37 -13.45
N PRO A 159 3.14 -1.22 -12.59
CA PRO A 159 2.75 -2.57 -12.98
C PRO A 159 1.81 -2.61 -14.20
N TYR A 160 1.02 -1.57 -14.40
CA TYR A 160 0.10 -1.44 -15.54
C TYR A 160 0.29 -0.10 -16.25
N THR A 161 0.03 -0.11 -17.58
CA THR A 161 0.22 1.08 -18.42
C THR A 161 -1.14 1.74 -18.74
N PHE A 162 -1.20 3.05 -18.50
CA PHE A 162 -2.34 3.93 -18.77
C PHE A 162 -1.91 5.11 -19.65
N ASN A 163 -1.81 4.89 -20.96
CA ASN A 163 -1.30 5.91 -21.90
C ASN A 163 -2.17 7.17 -22.00
N SER A 164 -3.44 7.06 -21.62
CA SER A 164 -4.41 8.16 -21.66
C SER A 164 -4.79 8.70 -20.27
N GLY A 165 -3.99 8.36 -19.25
CA GLY A 165 -4.27 8.76 -17.87
C GLY A 165 -5.32 7.90 -17.18
N LEU A 166 -6.05 8.47 -16.22
CA LEU A 166 -7.00 7.75 -15.38
C LEU A 166 -8.15 7.10 -16.16
N PRO A 167 -8.61 5.90 -15.77
CA PRO A 167 -9.90 5.40 -16.21
C PRO A 167 -11.03 6.25 -15.62
N LYS A 168 -12.13 6.43 -16.32
CA LYS A 168 -13.36 7.02 -15.79
C LYS A 168 -14.22 5.90 -15.20
N VAL A 169 -14.52 5.97 -13.89
CA VAL A 169 -15.39 5.01 -13.22
C VAL A 169 -16.84 5.54 -13.21
N HIS A 170 -17.07 6.67 -12.55
CA HIS A 170 -18.39 7.30 -12.51
C HIS A 170 -18.45 8.62 -13.27
N GLN A 171 -19.67 8.96 -13.73
CA GLN A 171 -19.92 10.17 -14.49
C GLN A 171 -20.43 11.29 -13.55
N HIS A 172 -19.55 11.98 -12.86
CA HIS A 172 -19.94 13.08 -11.97
C HIS A 172 -20.56 14.26 -12.77
N ASP A 173 -19.72 15.26 -13.12
CA ASP A 173 -20.14 16.39 -13.95
C ASP A 173 -19.92 16.15 -15.45
N GLY A 174 -19.62 14.91 -15.85
CA GLY A 174 -19.34 14.54 -17.23
C GLY A 174 -18.00 15.04 -17.76
N LYS A 175 -17.13 15.53 -16.88
CA LYS A 175 -15.77 15.98 -17.25
C LYS A 175 -14.83 14.78 -17.41
N SER A 176 -13.74 14.99 -18.13
CA SER A 176 -12.68 13.98 -18.24
C SER A 176 -11.99 13.76 -16.88
N PRO A 177 -11.60 12.52 -16.55
CA PRO A 177 -10.87 12.24 -15.32
C PRO A 177 -9.47 12.85 -15.41
N ILE A 178 -9.01 13.49 -14.34
CA ILE A 178 -7.70 14.10 -14.24
C ILE A 178 -7.02 13.63 -12.96
N GLY A 179 -5.82 13.04 -13.09
CA GLY A 179 -4.94 12.82 -11.94
C GLY A 179 -4.25 14.13 -11.59
N TYR A 180 -4.52 14.65 -10.40
CA TYR A 180 -3.77 15.76 -9.83
C TYR A 180 -2.72 15.28 -8.86
N GLY A 181 -1.57 15.92 -8.80
CA GLY A 181 -0.49 15.62 -7.88
C GLY A 181 -0.06 16.82 -7.05
N LEU A 182 0.36 16.55 -5.81
CA LEU A 182 1.24 17.44 -5.06
C LEU A 182 2.64 16.88 -5.10
N PHE A 183 3.61 17.73 -5.43
CA PHE A 183 5.01 17.34 -5.56
C PHE A 183 5.85 18.06 -4.51
N TRP A 184 6.59 17.30 -3.72
CA TRP A 184 7.57 17.82 -2.76
C TRP A 184 8.97 17.37 -3.18
N GLU A 185 9.85 18.33 -3.47
CA GLU A 185 11.22 18.06 -3.93
C GLU A 185 11.29 17.05 -5.09
N GLY A 186 10.36 17.18 -6.04
CA GLY A 186 10.24 16.28 -7.20
C GLY A 186 9.52 14.95 -6.94
N ARG A 187 9.22 14.61 -5.70
CA ARG A 187 8.48 13.40 -5.33
C ARG A 187 6.97 13.65 -5.34
N LEU A 188 6.21 12.80 -5.98
CA LEU A 188 4.75 12.81 -5.91
C LEU A 188 4.31 12.29 -4.54
N ILE A 189 3.88 13.18 -3.65
CA ILE A 189 3.49 12.86 -2.26
C ILE A 189 1.99 12.64 -2.09
N CYS A 190 1.20 13.18 -3.00
CA CYS A 190 -0.26 13.05 -2.98
C CYS A 190 -0.76 12.93 -4.41
N PHE A 191 -1.67 11.99 -4.63
CA PHE A 191 -2.37 11.81 -5.90
C PHE A 191 -3.88 11.94 -5.68
N TYR A 192 -4.54 12.78 -6.47
CA TYR A 192 -5.97 13.03 -6.41
C TYR A 192 -6.63 12.67 -7.75
N ASP A 193 -7.56 11.73 -7.72
CA ASP A 193 -8.22 11.17 -8.90
C ASP A 193 -9.52 11.95 -9.25
N TYR A 194 -9.39 13.24 -9.50
CA TYR A 194 -10.51 14.15 -9.80
C TYR A 194 -11.40 13.64 -10.95
N GLU A 195 -12.73 13.68 -10.76
CA GLU A 195 -13.74 13.23 -11.75
C GLU A 195 -13.58 11.75 -12.17
N CYS A 196 -12.99 10.90 -11.34
CA CYS A 196 -12.65 9.53 -11.70
C CYS A 196 -13.37 8.49 -10.85
N ASP A 197 -13.28 8.62 -9.52
CA ASP A 197 -13.93 7.73 -8.54
C ASP A 197 -13.33 6.32 -8.47
N LEU A 198 -11.98 6.25 -8.44
CA LEU A 198 -11.28 4.97 -8.39
C LEU A 198 -11.73 4.09 -7.22
N GLY A 199 -11.95 4.70 -6.04
CA GLY A 199 -12.35 3.99 -4.83
C GLY A 199 -13.67 3.23 -5.00
N ASN A 200 -14.61 3.79 -5.72
CA ASN A 200 -15.88 3.11 -6.01
C ASN A 200 -15.68 1.93 -6.97
N GLY A 201 -14.76 2.05 -7.92
CA GLY A 201 -14.38 0.94 -8.80
C GLY A 201 -13.70 -0.22 -8.07
N TRP A 202 -13.20 -0.01 -6.85
CA TRP A 202 -12.61 -1.07 -6.00
C TRP A 202 -13.63 -1.76 -5.09
N GLU A 203 -14.84 -1.18 -4.93
CA GLU A 203 -15.89 -1.76 -4.10
C GLU A 203 -16.34 -3.15 -4.61
N ASP A 204 -17.10 -3.85 -3.78
CA ASP A 204 -17.74 -5.09 -4.19
C ASP A 204 -18.64 -4.87 -5.42
N PRO A 205 -18.74 -5.86 -6.34
CA PRO A 205 -19.50 -5.71 -7.59
C PRO A 205 -20.96 -5.28 -7.38
N GLU A 206 -21.53 -5.66 -6.26
CA GLU A 206 -22.95 -5.45 -5.95
C GLU A 206 -23.26 -4.01 -5.51
N VAL A 207 -22.22 -3.24 -5.10
CA VAL A 207 -22.40 -1.89 -4.53
C VAL A 207 -22.84 -0.92 -5.64
N TYR A 208 -22.05 -0.80 -6.70
CA TYR A 208 -22.33 0.14 -7.80
C TYR A 208 -22.76 -0.58 -9.08
N LYS A 209 -22.55 -1.90 -9.17
CA LYS A 209 -22.83 -2.73 -10.35
C LYS A 209 -22.10 -2.25 -11.60
N ASP A 210 -20.93 -1.68 -11.42
CA ASP A 210 -20.09 -1.25 -12.52
C ASP A 210 -19.68 -2.44 -13.40
N PRO A 211 -19.54 -2.22 -14.72
CA PRO A 211 -19.01 -3.22 -15.62
C PRO A 211 -17.65 -3.74 -15.16
N ILE A 212 -17.42 -5.05 -15.29
CA ILE A 212 -16.19 -5.70 -14.82
C ILE A 212 -14.94 -5.07 -15.43
N GLU A 213 -15.00 -4.63 -16.68
CA GLU A 213 -13.88 -4.00 -17.39
C GLU A 213 -13.51 -2.64 -16.78
N ILE A 214 -14.48 -1.89 -16.27
CA ILE A 214 -14.27 -0.61 -15.59
C ILE A 214 -13.65 -0.85 -14.22
N ARG A 215 -14.22 -1.79 -13.45
CA ARG A 215 -13.69 -2.17 -12.14
C ARG A 215 -12.26 -2.71 -12.25
N GLU A 216 -11.98 -3.55 -13.24
CA GLU A 216 -10.64 -4.09 -13.45
C GLU A 216 -9.62 -2.98 -13.79
N LYS A 217 -10.01 -1.99 -14.61
CA LYS A 217 -9.16 -0.83 -14.88
C LYS A 217 -8.90 -0.01 -13.61
N ALA A 218 -9.92 0.20 -12.78
CA ALA A 218 -9.77 0.90 -11.50
C ALA A 218 -8.81 0.16 -10.56
N LEU A 219 -8.95 -1.17 -10.41
CA LEU A 219 -8.06 -2.01 -9.59
C LEU A 219 -6.61 -2.01 -10.11
N LYS A 220 -6.42 -2.06 -11.43
CA LYS A 220 -5.10 -1.94 -12.07
C LYS A 220 -4.45 -0.58 -11.77
N MET A 221 -5.22 0.51 -11.82
CA MET A 221 -4.72 1.83 -11.44
C MET A 221 -4.41 1.90 -9.94
N GLY A 222 -5.22 1.27 -9.11
CA GLY A 222 -4.93 1.11 -7.68
C GLY A 222 -3.60 0.39 -7.41
N CYS A 223 -3.28 -0.64 -8.18
CA CYS A 223 -1.96 -1.29 -8.12
C CYS A 223 -0.81 -0.33 -8.45
N ASN A 224 -0.98 0.55 -9.43
CA ASN A 224 0.01 1.56 -9.74
C ASN A 224 0.18 2.57 -8.59
N LEU A 225 -0.91 2.96 -7.91
CA LEU A 225 -0.85 3.82 -6.74
C LEU A 225 -0.11 3.16 -5.58
N ILE A 226 -0.38 1.88 -5.31
CA ILE A 226 0.35 1.09 -4.31
C ILE A 226 1.84 1.05 -4.68
N TYR A 227 2.16 0.68 -5.91
CA TYR A 227 3.54 0.62 -6.39
C TYR A 227 4.26 1.95 -6.20
N GLN A 228 3.61 3.07 -6.57
CA GLN A 228 4.14 4.43 -6.38
C GLN A 228 4.46 4.73 -4.92
N ALA A 229 3.58 4.34 -3.99
CA ALA A 229 3.78 4.56 -2.56
C ALA A 229 5.00 3.83 -1.99
N PHE A 230 5.38 2.68 -2.57
CA PHE A 230 6.50 1.87 -2.08
C PHE A 230 7.83 2.17 -2.76
N ILE A 231 7.86 2.67 -3.99
CA ILE A 231 9.11 3.01 -4.69
C ILE A 231 9.59 4.43 -4.40
N ASN A 232 8.73 5.30 -3.88
CA ASN A 232 9.02 6.70 -3.58
C ASN A 232 9.45 6.95 -2.12
N GLN A 233 9.86 5.91 -1.39
CA GLN A 233 10.37 6.02 -0.02
C GLN A 233 11.82 6.48 0.03
#